data_e0d9964ec3ef28e0b3fd59514d51e94f
#
_entry.id   e0d9964ec3ef28e0b3fd59514d51e94f
#
_cell.length_a   1.000
_cell.length_b   1.000
_cell.length_c   1.000
_cell.angle_alpha   90.00
_cell.angle_beta   90.00
_cell.angle_gamma   90.00
#
_symmetry.space_group_name_H-M   'P 1'
#
loop_
_entity.id
_entity.type
_entity.pdbx_description
1 polymer ?
#
loop_
_entity_poly.entity_id
_entity_poly.type
_entity_poly.pdbx_seq_one_letter_code
_entity_poly.pdbx_strand_id
1 'polypeptide(L)'
;MPFIKQVVIALLFITPLRIFSLSFNDPGDPKRLAAAIVADMSDEQVLAQTFMLGWVGADPSPLIMDWIRDRNLGGVKIFGWNTGDTTRLAVTVGELQKEALKGAYQIPLLVATDQEGGWIRHVKGATSETPGNMAIGASGYPQDAYRAGYYIGRELALLGINMNFAPAVDLYTNRNSALIGTRSFGVDPVATGILGAAFMKGQLAAGVIPTAKHFPGHGDTDLDSHGILPKINASLDVLWNRELVPYRMLTKENLPAVMSGHIAFPNTQAGETPASLSSWFLNDILREKIGFQGLVITDDLMMNGATISAGSLSKAAKQALAAGNDIIMFSKTPLLFDPVWTTLLSSMKEEPEFKTRVQDAARRVLEVKLTYMRGEKAAPYIPDMEKLKKNLPDPEGVAFFLDLAARSVTVIKDAPFPLQPKDAGNVLLTGQYLEFFKQGKAAYPTAKSYWYSADFGVNDFLMYARAADTIIFCLSDAAGLRFLNTLEPLRKKVIVFSVLTPVYLDRTSWVDGAIAVYSYANESFVAGFSVLIGRIGAYGKLPFSLNEPRWVDPQ
;
A
#
# COMPACT_ATOMS: atom_id res chain seq x y z
N MET A 1 43.75 -81.87 -24.31
CA MET A 1 42.91 -81.13 -23.31
C MET A 1 43.13 -79.64 -23.55
N PRO A 2 42.15 -78.90 -24.14
CA PRO A 2 42.27 -77.45 -24.30
C PRO A 2 41.59 -76.70 -23.14
N PHE A 3 42.30 -75.71 -22.63
CA PHE A 3 41.81 -74.73 -21.62
C PHE A 3 40.79 -73.76 -22.25
N ILE A 4 39.57 -73.78 -21.74
CA ILE A 4 38.54 -72.78 -22.04
C ILE A 4 38.79 -71.55 -21.17
N LYS A 5 39.19 -70.42 -21.80
CA LYS A 5 39.21 -69.11 -21.12
C LYS A 5 37.77 -68.54 -21.04
N GLN A 6 37.21 -68.42 -19.83
CA GLN A 6 35.99 -67.70 -19.60
C GLN A 6 36.26 -66.18 -19.65
N VAL A 7 35.68 -65.51 -20.62
CA VAL A 7 35.64 -64.05 -20.68
C VAL A 7 34.41 -63.59 -19.90
N VAL A 8 34.61 -62.94 -18.74
CA VAL A 8 33.57 -62.28 -17.97
C VAL A 8 33.38 -60.90 -18.59
N ILE A 9 32.27 -60.67 -19.30
CA ILE A 9 31.84 -59.35 -19.76
C ILE A 9 31.09 -58.68 -18.60
N ALA A 10 31.73 -57.70 -17.92
CA ALA A 10 31.08 -56.84 -16.96
C ALA A 10 30.21 -55.83 -17.72
N LEU A 11 28.90 -56.02 -17.73
CA LEU A 11 27.93 -55.04 -18.18
C LEU A 11 27.86 -53.92 -17.12
N LEU A 12 28.52 -52.79 -17.38
CA LEU A 12 28.32 -51.53 -16.68
C LEU A 12 26.92 -51.02 -17.02
N PHE A 13 25.96 -51.20 -16.10
CA PHE A 13 24.70 -50.49 -16.15
C PHE A 13 24.97 -49.01 -15.88
N ILE A 14 25.13 -48.21 -16.92
CA ILE A 14 25.05 -46.75 -16.82
C ILE A 14 23.57 -46.45 -16.62
N THR A 15 23.13 -46.35 -15.35
CA THR A 15 21.86 -45.71 -15.00
C THR A 15 22.00 -44.26 -15.48
N PRO A 16 21.07 -43.75 -16.32
CA PRO A 16 21.10 -42.35 -16.67
C PRO A 16 20.89 -41.57 -15.35
N LEU A 17 21.89 -40.79 -14.95
CA LEU A 17 21.69 -39.74 -13.93
C LEU A 17 20.54 -38.89 -14.45
N ARG A 18 19.35 -39.05 -13.91
CA ARG A 18 18.30 -38.03 -14.05
C ARG A 18 18.89 -36.78 -13.40
N ILE A 19 19.36 -35.87 -14.21
CA ILE A 19 19.61 -34.49 -13.79
C ILE A 19 18.23 -33.95 -13.41
N PHE A 20 17.85 -34.08 -12.16
CA PHE A 20 16.67 -33.38 -11.63
C PHE A 20 17.02 -31.91 -11.74
N SER A 21 16.41 -31.21 -12.70
CA SER A 21 16.47 -29.74 -12.72
C SER A 21 15.90 -29.22 -11.43
N LEU A 22 16.62 -28.28 -10.76
CA LEU A 22 16.15 -27.62 -9.57
C LEU A 22 14.78 -26.99 -9.84
N SER A 23 13.86 -27.11 -8.87
CA SER A 23 12.51 -26.56 -8.97
C SER A 23 12.15 -25.78 -7.70
N PHE A 24 11.34 -24.76 -7.88
CA PHE A 24 10.73 -24.02 -6.76
C PHE A 24 9.94 -24.94 -5.81
N ASN A 25 9.45 -26.06 -6.31
CA ASN A 25 8.66 -27.03 -5.54
C ASN A 25 9.50 -28.08 -4.82
N ASP A 26 10.83 -28.09 -5.01
CA ASP A 26 11.70 -29.04 -4.32
C ASP A 26 11.64 -28.83 -2.81
N PRO A 27 11.64 -29.91 -2.01
CA PRO A 27 11.66 -29.80 -0.55
C PRO A 27 13.02 -29.24 -0.09
N GLY A 28 12.99 -28.49 1.01
CA GLY A 28 14.21 -28.00 1.62
C GLY A 28 14.06 -26.64 2.27
N ASP A 29 15.14 -26.22 2.88
CA ASP A 29 15.28 -24.91 3.51
C ASP A 29 15.20 -23.81 2.43
N PRO A 30 14.32 -22.81 2.59
CA PRO A 30 14.11 -21.74 1.59
C PRO A 30 15.39 -21.03 1.18
N LYS A 31 16.27 -20.74 2.15
CA LYS A 31 17.52 -20.00 1.92
C LYS A 31 18.52 -20.80 1.10
N ARG A 32 18.64 -22.09 1.39
CA ARG A 32 19.56 -22.99 0.65
C ARG A 32 19.03 -23.27 -0.76
N LEU A 33 17.73 -23.50 -0.90
CA LEU A 33 17.11 -23.74 -2.21
C LEU A 33 17.18 -22.48 -3.09
N ALA A 34 16.91 -21.29 -2.53
CA ALA A 34 17.06 -20.02 -3.26
C ALA A 34 18.50 -19.85 -3.78
N ALA A 35 19.51 -20.09 -2.94
CA ALA A 35 20.91 -19.99 -3.34
C ALA A 35 21.27 -20.99 -4.45
N ALA A 36 20.77 -22.23 -4.37
CA ALA A 36 21.01 -23.26 -5.38
C ALA A 36 20.38 -22.90 -6.74
N ILE A 37 19.12 -22.43 -6.73
CA ILE A 37 18.42 -22.01 -7.96
C ILE A 37 19.14 -20.81 -8.61
N VAL A 38 19.51 -19.77 -7.83
CA VAL A 38 20.22 -18.60 -8.37
C VAL A 38 21.59 -18.98 -8.96
N ALA A 39 22.30 -19.92 -8.36
CA ALA A 39 23.58 -20.40 -8.86
C ALA A 39 23.47 -21.16 -10.21
N ASP A 40 22.31 -21.76 -10.49
CA ASP A 40 22.02 -22.49 -11.72
C ASP A 40 21.41 -21.59 -12.83
N MET A 41 20.89 -20.40 -12.48
CA MET A 41 20.30 -19.44 -13.41
C MET A 41 21.34 -18.74 -14.29
N SER A 42 20.92 -18.37 -15.51
CA SER A 42 21.67 -17.41 -16.32
C SER A 42 21.61 -15.99 -15.74
N ASP A 43 22.57 -15.13 -16.11
CA ASP A 43 22.59 -13.71 -15.69
C ASP A 43 21.27 -12.97 -16.07
N GLU A 44 20.67 -13.31 -17.20
CA GLU A 44 19.38 -12.76 -17.62
C GLU A 44 18.24 -13.18 -16.68
N GLN A 45 18.18 -14.47 -16.33
CA GLN A 45 17.17 -14.99 -15.41
C GLN A 45 17.33 -14.42 -13.99
N VAL A 46 18.56 -14.31 -13.52
CA VAL A 46 18.89 -13.70 -12.23
C VAL A 46 18.43 -12.23 -12.21
N LEU A 47 18.81 -11.46 -13.24
CA LEU A 47 18.42 -10.04 -13.35
C LEU A 47 16.89 -9.88 -13.39
N ALA A 48 16.19 -10.69 -14.16
CA ALA A 48 14.74 -10.58 -14.30
C ALA A 48 13.98 -10.88 -13.00
N GLN A 49 14.53 -11.67 -12.07
CA GLN A 49 13.93 -11.87 -10.75
C GLN A 49 13.93 -10.58 -9.92
N THR A 50 14.77 -9.60 -10.23
CA THR A 50 14.82 -8.30 -9.55
C THR A 50 13.87 -7.25 -10.15
N PHE A 51 13.08 -7.62 -11.17
CA PHE A 51 12.11 -6.72 -11.81
C PHE A 51 10.68 -7.00 -11.34
N MET A 52 9.94 -5.92 -11.09
CA MET A 52 8.49 -5.93 -10.94
C MET A 52 7.88 -4.93 -11.93
N LEU A 53 7.01 -5.40 -12.82
CA LEU A 53 6.51 -4.64 -13.95
C LEU A 53 4.99 -4.49 -13.92
N GLY A 54 4.51 -3.26 -14.19
CA GLY A 54 3.10 -3.01 -14.48
C GLY A 54 2.80 -3.14 -15.97
N TRP A 55 1.52 -3.23 -16.30
CA TRP A 55 1.04 -3.18 -17.70
C TRP A 55 -0.22 -2.32 -17.79
N VAL A 56 -0.56 -1.87 -19.00
CA VAL A 56 -1.74 -1.05 -19.27
C VAL A 56 -2.90 -1.93 -19.74
N GLY A 57 -4.09 -1.68 -19.20
CA GLY A 57 -5.32 -2.40 -19.54
C GLY A 57 -5.64 -3.54 -18.59
N ALA A 58 -6.82 -4.15 -18.76
CA ALA A 58 -7.31 -5.23 -17.90
C ALA A 58 -6.65 -6.58 -18.21
N ASP A 59 -6.35 -6.83 -19.49
CA ASP A 59 -5.70 -8.07 -19.95
C ASP A 59 -4.19 -7.92 -19.96
N PRO A 60 -3.44 -9.05 -19.82
CA PRO A 60 -2.00 -9.02 -19.95
C PRO A 60 -1.59 -8.62 -21.38
N SER A 61 -0.71 -7.65 -21.50
CA SER A 61 -0.16 -7.29 -22.81
C SER A 61 0.74 -8.42 -23.33
N PRO A 62 0.88 -8.60 -24.66
CA PRO A 62 1.85 -9.55 -25.21
C PRO A 62 3.25 -9.33 -24.64
N LEU A 63 3.65 -8.08 -24.45
CA LEU A 63 4.99 -7.73 -23.94
C LEU A 63 5.22 -8.20 -22.50
N ILE A 64 4.22 -8.08 -21.59
CA ILE A 64 4.39 -8.61 -20.22
C ILE A 64 4.48 -10.14 -20.23
N MET A 65 3.73 -10.81 -21.12
CA MET A 65 3.80 -12.26 -21.29
C MET A 65 5.17 -12.70 -21.81
N ASP A 66 5.78 -11.93 -22.74
CA ASP A 66 7.16 -12.18 -23.23
C ASP A 66 8.20 -12.02 -22.11
N TRP A 67 8.07 -11.00 -21.25
CA TRP A 67 8.93 -10.85 -20.07
C TRP A 67 8.85 -12.05 -19.12
N ILE A 68 7.64 -12.58 -18.90
CA ILE A 68 7.43 -13.75 -18.04
C ILE A 68 8.06 -14.99 -18.66
N ARG A 69 7.76 -15.26 -19.93
CA ARG A 69 8.17 -16.47 -20.64
C ARG A 69 9.66 -16.50 -20.95
N ASP A 70 10.18 -15.41 -21.51
CA ASP A 70 11.51 -15.39 -22.11
C ASP A 70 12.59 -14.92 -21.13
N ARG A 71 12.21 -14.20 -20.05
CA ARG A 71 13.13 -13.62 -19.07
C ARG A 71 12.99 -14.22 -17.66
N ASN A 72 11.92 -14.96 -17.37
CA ASN A 72 11.63 -15.47 -16.01
C ASN A 72 11.41 -14.33 -15.01
N LEU A 73 10.49 -13.39 -15.33
CA LEU A 73 10.17 -12.18 -14.56
C LEU A 73 9.91 -12.46 -13.08
N GLY A 74 10.43 -11.61 -12.19
CA GLY A 74 10.28 -11.74 -10.73
C GLY A 74 8.89 -11.42 -10.22
N GLY A 75 8.23 -10.39 -10.74
CA GLY A 75 6.89 -9.99 -10.27
C GLY A 75 6.16 -9.04 -11.19
N VAL A 76 4.87 -8.88 -10.93
CA VAL A 76 3.99 -7.95 -11.60
C VAL A 76 3.28 -7.05 -10.59
N LYS A 77 3.01 -5.79 -10.99
CA LYS A 77 2.27 -4.81 -10.20
C LYS A 77 0.92 -4.52 -10.84
N ILE A 78 -0.14 -4.71 -10.05
CA ILE A 78 -1.52 -4.38 -10.43
C ILE A 78 -1.82 -2.94 -10.00
N PHE A 79 -2.31 -2.13 -10.93
CA PHE A 79 -2.76 -0.77 -10.73
C PHE A 79 -4.28 -0.65 -10.89
N GLY A 80 -4.85 0.48 -10.49
CA GLY A 80 -6.29 0.72 -10.58
C GLY A 80 -6.88 0.55 -11.99
N TRP A 81 -6.11 0.82 -13.04
CA TRP A 81 -6.55 0.62 -14.43
C TRP A 81 -6.64 -0.85 -14.89
N ASN A 82 -6.10 -1.78 -14.09
CA ASN A 82 -6.23 -3.22 -14.35
C ASN A 82 -7.48 -3.84 -13.71
N THR A 83 -8.22 -3.11 -12.85
CA THR A 83 -9.11 -3.67 -11.83
C THR A 83 -10.60 -3.30 -12.00
N GLY A 84 -11.02 -2.90 -13.21
CA GLY A 84 -12.41 -2.52 -13.48
C GLY A 84 -13.42 -3.66 -13.25
N ASP A 85 -12.98 -4.91 -13.46
CA ASP A 85 -13.73 -6.14 -13.20
C ASP A 85 -12.84 -7.12 -12.42
N THR A 86 -13.25 -7.45 -11.21
CA THR A 86 -12.51 -8.37 -10.30
C THR A 86 -12.50 -9.81 -10.80
N THR A 87 -13.53 -10.25 -11.53
CA THR A 87 -13.58 -11.58 -12.15
C THR A 87 -12.53 -11.67 -13.26
N ARG A 88 -12.48 -10.67 -14.13
CA ARG A 88 -11.47 -10.57 -15.20
C ARG A 88 -10.06 -10.47 -14.63
N LEU A 89 -9.86 -9.68 -13.58
CA LEU A 89 -8.58 -9.58 -12.88
C LEU A 89 -8.10 -10.95 -12.38
N ALA A 90 -8.97 -11.74 -11.74
CA ALA A 90 -8.64 -13.08 -11.26
C ALA A 90 -8.22 -14.02 -12.41
N VAL A 91 -8.91 -13.97 -13.55
CA VAL A 91 -8.52 -14.71 -14.76
C VAL A 91 -7.15 -14.26 -15.25
N THR A 92 -6.92 -12.94 -15.37
CA THR A 92 -5.64 -12.35 -15.78
C THR A 92 -4.49 -12.81 -14.87
N VAL A 93 -4.67 -12.75 -13.55
CA VAL A 93 -3.65 -13.22 -12.60
C VAL A 93 -3.37 -14.72 -12.79
N GLY A 94 -4.41 -15.53 -13.00
CA GLY A 94 -4.26 -16.95 -13.28
C GLY A 94 -3.47 -17.23 -14.57
N GLU A 95 -3.67 -16.44 -15.62
CA GLU A 95 -2.94 -16.56 -16.89
C GLU A 95 -1.45 -16.19 -16.74
N LEU A 96 -1.15 -15.08 -16.07
CA LEU A 96 0.23 -14.66 -15.77
C LEU A 96 0.98 -15.72 -14.97
N GLN A 97 0.35 -16.28 -13.94
CA GLN A 97 0.95 -17.33 -13.11
C GLN A 97 1.13 -18.66 -13.88
N LYS A 98 0.15 -19.05 -14.70
CA LYS A 98 0.28 -20.25 -15.55
C LYS A 98 1.48 -20.13 -16.49
N GLU A 99 1.72 -18.94 -17.07
CA GLU A 99 2.88 -18.72 -17.92
C GLU A 99 4.19 -18.82 -17.14
N ALA A 100 4.28 -18.17 -15.98
CA ALA A 100 5.46 -18.22 -15.12
C ALA A 100 5.84 -19.65 -14.68
N LEU A 101 4.83 -20.46 -14.34
CA LEU A 101 5.03 -21.85 -13.90
C LEU A 101 5.47 -22.81 -15.02
N LYS A 102 5.47 -22.39 -16.30
CA LYS A 102 6.07 -23.16 -17.41
C LYS A 102 7.60 -23.02 -17.46
N GLY A 103 8.17 -22.03 -16.79
CA GLY A 103 9.62 -21.81 -16.73
C GLY A 103 10.37 -23.01 -16.12
N ALA A 104 11.66 -23.12 -16.43
CA ALA A 104 12.49 -24.27 -16.03
C ALA A 104 12.47 -24.55 -14.52
N TYR A 105 12.43 -23.51 -13.70
CA TYR A 105 12.42 -23.61 -12.23
C TYR A 105 11.02 -23.56 -11.62
N GLN A 106 9.97 -23.37 -12.43
CA GLN A 106 8.57 -23.27 -12.00
C GLN A 106 8.34 -22.19 -10.91
N ILE A 107 9.04 -21.06 -11.03
CA ILE A 107 8.97 -19.98 -10.05
C ILE A 107 7.70 -19.13 -10.27
N PRO A 108 6.80 -19.00 -9.27
CA PRO A 108 5.64 -18.14 -9.39
C PRO A 108 6.03 -16.66 -9.34
N LEU A 109 5.17 -15.79 -9.89
CA LEU A 109 5.32 -14.35 -9.81
C LEU A 109 4.93 -13.83 -8.42
N LEU A 110 5.65 -12.83 -7.92
CA LEU A 110 5.06 -11.89 -6.97
C LEU A 110 3.99 -11.09 -7.73
N VAL A 111 2.76 -11.11 -7.23
CA VAL A 111 1.64 -10.32 -7.77
C VAL A 111 1.27 -9.31 -6.71
N ALA A 112 1.67 -8.05 -6.93
CA ALA A 112 1.58 -6.98 -5.95
C ALA A 112 0.52 -5.94 -6.30
N THR A 113 -0.04 -5.27 -5.28
CA THR A 113 -0.93 -4.11 -5.45
C THR A 113 -0.82 -3.16 -4.24
N ASP A 114 -1.39 -1.94 -4.36
CA ASP A 114 -1.63 -1.06 -3.23
C ASP A 114 -3.08 -1.17 -2.78
N GLN A 115 -3.30 -1.85 -1.68
CA GLN A 115 -4.58 -1.98 -1.01
C GLN A 115 -4.39 -1.64 0.46
N GLU A 116 -4.14 -0.34 0.74
CA GLU A 116 -3.89 0.16 2.08
C GLU A 116 -5.17 0.23 2.91
N GLY A 117 -6.29 0.39 2.23
CA GLY A 117 -7.56 0.79 2.80
C GLY A 117 -7.82 2.30 2.64
N GLY A 118 -9.01 2.76 3.01
CA GLY A 118 -9.42 4.14 2.77
C GLY A 118 -9.44 4.46 1.27
N TRP A 119 -8.83 5.58 0.88
CA TRP A 119 -8.82 6.03 -0.50
C TRP A 119 -7.71 5.40 -1.36
N ILE A 120 -6.67 4.81 -0.76
CA ILE A 120 -5.67 4.02 -1.50
C ILE A 120 -6.14 2.57 -1.59
N ARG A 121 -6.90 2.32 -2.65
CA ARG A 121 -7.49 1.04 -2.99
C ARG A 121 -7.42 0.85 -4.51
N HIS A 122 -6.38 0.16 -5.00
CA HIS A 122 -6.23 -0.11 -6.43
C HIS A 122 -7.23 -1.15 -6.91
N VAL A 123 -7.42 -2.24 -6.15
CA VAL A 123 -8.44 -3.24 -6.48
C VAL A 123 -9.81 -2.72 -6.03
N LYS A 124 -10.56 -2.20 -7.00
CA LYS A 124 -11.90 -1.65 -6.83
C LYS A 124 -12.96 -2.71 -7.15
N GLY A 125 -14.18 -2.29 -7.43
CA GLY A 125 -15.28 -3.19 -7.79
C GLY A 125 -15.83 -3.95 -6.60
N ALA A 126 -15.81 -5.27 -6.66
CA ALA A 126 -16.42 -6.13 -5.64
C ALA A 126 -15.61 -6.30 -4.33
N THR A 127 -14.50 -5.56 -4.12
CA THR A 127 -13.78 -5.60 -2.83
C THR A 127 -14.43 -4.67 -1.80
N SER A 128 -14.26 -4.99 -0.51
CA SER A 128 -14.75 -4.19 0.62
C SER A 128 -14.21 -2.76 0.58
N GLU A 129 -15.06 -1.78 0.86
CA GLU A 129 -14.63 -0.44 1.22
C GLU A 129 -14.21 -0.42 2.68
N THR A 130 -13.23 0.41 3.00
CA THR A 130 -12.68 0.46 4.36
C THR A 130 -12.53 1.90 4.85
N PRO A 131 -12.65 2.17 6.15
CA PRO A 131 -12.46 3.52 6.68
C PRO A 131 -11.00 3.99 6.68
N GLY A 132 -10.02 3.10 6.44
CA GLY A 132 -8.60 3.43 6.31
C GLY A 132 -7.80 3.51 7.60
N ASN A 133 -6.48 3.77 7.45
CA ASN A 133 -5.53 3.67 8.57
C ASN A 133 -5.77 4.72 9.66
N MET A 134 -6.13 5.96 9.30
CA MET A 134 -6.39 6.98 10.33
C MET A 134 -7.64 6.66 11.16
N ALA A 135 -8.64 5.98 10.57
CA ALA A 135 -9.77 5.45 11.34
C ALA A 135 -9.35 4.34 12.31
N ILE A 136 -8.40 3.48 11.90
CA ILE A 136 -7.79 2.49 12.80
C ILE A 136 -7.02 3.19 13.92
N GLY A 137 -6.25 4.24 13.61
CA GLY A 137 -5.58 5.08 14.59
C GLY A 137 -6.55 5.73 15.57
N ALA A 138 -7.70 6.21 15.08
CA ALA A 138 -8.75 6.80 15.91
C ALA A 138 -9.46 5.78 16.80
N SER A 139 -9.64 4.53 16.37
CA SER A 139 -10.14 3.44 17.23
C SER A 139 -9.11 3.07 18.31
N GLY A 140 -7.82 3.14 17.99
CA GLY A 140 -6.72 2.86 18.89
C GLY A 140 -6.55 1.38 19.27
N TYR A 141 -7.30 0.47 18.65
CA TYR A 141 -7.25 -0.96 18.96
C TYR A 141 -6.37 -1.74 17.97
N PRO A 142 -5.26 -2.39 18.42
CA PRO A 142 -4.42 -3.24 17.57
C PRO A 142 -5.20 -4.37 16.90
N GLN A 143 -6.25 -4.88 17.55
CA GLN A 143 -7.13 -5.90 16.98
C GLN A 143 -7.87 -5.40 15.73
N ASP A 144 -8.22 -4.10 15.66
CA ASP A 144 -8.83 -3.51 14.48
C ASP A 144 -7.85 -3.44 13.32
N ALA A 145 -6.58 -3.11 13.59
CA ALA A 145 -5.52 -3.14 12.59
C ALA A 145 -5.27 -4.56 12.06
N TYR A 146 -5.20 -5.55 12.96
CA TYR A 146 -5.04 -6.96 12.58
C TYR A 146 -6.19 -7.43 11.67
N ARG A 147 -7.44 -7.19 12.07
CA ARG A 147 -8.62 -7.61 11.30
C ARG A 147 -8.71 -6.87 9.97
N ALA A 148 -8.37 -5.58 9.92
CA ALA A 148 -8.31 -4.82 8.67
C ALA A 148 -7.29 -5.44 7.70
N GLY A 149 -6.06 -5.70 8.15
CA GLY A 149 -5.05 -6.39 7.35
C GLY A 149 -5.49 -7.78 6.91
N TYR A 150 -6.16 -8.53 7.78
CA TYR A 150 -6.65 -9.88 7.51
C TYR A 150 -7.74 -9.91 6.43
N TYR A 151 -8.79 -9.09 6.55
CA TYR A 151 -9.88 -9.10 5.56
C TYR A 151 -9.46 -8.51 4.22
N ILE A 152 -8.65 -7.45 4.20
CA ILE A 152 -8.01 -6.96 2.96
C ILE A 152 -7.18 -8.08 2.33
N GLY A 153 -6.36 -8.77 3.12
CA GLY A 153 -5.54 -9.88 2.64
C GLY A 153 -6.35 -11.04 2.09
N ARG A 154 -7.46 -11.44 2.76
CA ARG A 154 -8.36 -12.49 2.27
C ARG A 154 -8.94 -12.18 0.90
N GLU A 155 -9.42 -10.96 0.69
CA GLU A 155 -9.95 -10.53 -0.62
C GLU A 155 -8.87 -10.53 -1.70
N LEU A 156 -7.66 -10.06 -1.37
CA LEU A 156 -6.53 -10.11 -2.30
C LEU A 156 -6.12 -11.55 -2.64
N ALA A 157 -6.07 -12.43 -1.66
CA ALA A 157 -5.75 -13.85 -1.86
C ALA A 157 -6.75 -14.56 -2.77
N LEU A 158 -8.07 -14.26 -2.65
CA LEU A 158 -9.09 -14.78 -3.56
C LEU A 158 -8.83 -14.42 -5.03
N LEU A 159 -8.19 -13.28 -5.28
CA LEU A 159 -7.81 -12.79 -6.60
C LEU A 159 -6.43 -13.32 -7.07
N GLY A 160 -5.75 -14.12 -6.26
CA GLY A 160 -4.38 -14.60 -6.54
C GLY A 160 -3.31 -13.55 -6.32
N ILE A 161 -3.65 -12.41 -5.70
CA ILE A 161 -2.69 -11.36 -5.32
C ILE A 161 -2.00 -11.80 -4.04
N ASN A 162 -0.67 -11.97 -4.10
CA ASN A 162 0.11 -12.56 -3.02
C ASN A 162 1.02 -11.57 -2.29
N MET A 163 1.04 -10.30 -2.71
CA MET A 163 1.80 -9.23 -2.07
C MET A 163 0.99 -7.94 -2.02
N ASN A 164 1.02 -7.23 -0.90
CA ASN A 164 0.36 -5.95 -0.75
C ASN A 164 1.36 -4.88 -0.27
N PHE A 165 1.40 -3.74 -0.96
CA PHE A 165 2.19 -2.59 -0.57
C PHE A 165 1.47 -1.80 0.54
N ALA A 166 1.34 -2.46 1.68
CA ALA A 166 0.77 -2.00 2.93
C ALA A 166 1.36 -2.80 4.11
N PRO A 167 1.38 -2.21 5.31
CA PRO A 167 0.84 -0.92 5.73
C PRO A 167 1.72 0.28 5.34
N ALA A 168 1.08 1.45 5.14
CA ALA A 168 1.80 2.72 5.21
C ALA A 168 2.04 3.04 6.69
N VAL A 169 3.30 3.14 7.09
CA VAL A 169 3.71 3.46 8.47
C VAL A 169 4.33 4.86 8.59
N ASP A 170 4.08 5.69 7.56
CA ASP A 170 4.43 7.10 7.57
C ASP A 170 3.67 7.84 8.67
N LEU A 171 4.35 8.68 9.45
CA LEU A 171 3.74 9.47 10.50
C LEU A 171 3.14 10.75 9.91
N TYR A 172 1.96 11.16 10.37
CA TYR A 172 1.31 12.39 9.91
C TYR A 172 1.87 13.62 10.61
N THR A 173 3.18 13.88 10.42
CA THR A 173 3.90 14.96 11.12
C THR A 173 3.77 16.32 10.42
N ASN A 174 3.53 16.34 9.11
CA ASN A 174 3.20 17.55 8.36
C ASN A 174 1.70 17.58 8.03
N ARG A 175 0.97 18.52 8.61
CA ARG A 175 -0.49 18.67 8.39
C ARG A 175 -0.88 19.01 6.95
N ASN A 176 0.02 19.62 6.20
CA ASN A 176 -0.20 19.96 4.79
C ASN A 176 0.08 18.77 3.86
N SER A 177 0.54 17.63 4.41
CA SER A 177 0.78 16.42 3.63
C SER A 177 -0.53 15.80 3.17
N ALA A 178 -1.05 16.26 2.02
CA ALA A 178 -2.24 15.67 1.39
C ALA A 178 -1.97 14.25 0.90
N LEU A 179 -0.71 13.93 0.53
CA LEU A 179 -0.30 12.62 0.05
C LEU A 179 -0.42 11.54 1.13
N ILE A 180 0.04 11.85 2.35
CA ILE A 180 -0.03 10.90 3.47
C ILE A 180 -1.41 10.98 4.13
N GLY A 181 -1.80 12.14 4.68
CA GLY A 181 -3.16 12.33 5.21
C GLY A 181 -3.68 11.13 5.99
N THR A 182 -4.85 10.65 5.61
CA THR A 182 -5.51 9.48 6.25
C THR A 182 -4.90 8.11 5.92
N ARG A 183 -3.83 8.06 5.12
CA ARG A 183 -3.02 6.84 4.95
C ARG A 183 -2.20 6.51 6.19
N SER A 184 -1.89 7.52 7.03
CA SER A 184 -1.21 7.36 8.31
C SER A 184 -2.15 6.84 9.40
N PHE A 185 -1.62 6.07 10.34
CA PHE A 185 -2.32 5.72 11.59
C PHE A 185 -2.38 6.90 12.57
N GLY A 186 -1.51 7.90 12.43
CA GLY A 186 -1.43 9.08 13.29
C GLY A 186 -0.02 9.65 13.37
N VAL A 187 0.25 10.41 14.44
CA VAL A 187 1.55 11.07 14.64
C VAL A 187 2.47 10.33 15.63
N ASP A 188 1.91 9.47 16.49
CA ASP A 188 2.68 8.76 17.50
C ASP A 188 3.45 7.58 16.87
N PRO A 189 4.79 7.58 16.95
CA PRO A 189 5.61 6.54 16.31
C PRO A 189 5.44 5.16 16.93
N VAL A 190 5.17 5.06 18.24
CA VAL A 190 5.00 3.78 18.92
C VAL A 190 3.62 3.20 18.62
N ALA A 191 2.57 4.01 18.69
CA ALA A 191 1.22 3.60 18.31
C ALA A 191 1.17 3.15 16.84
N THR A 192 1.80 3.91 15.92
CA THR A 192 1.92 3.52 14.50
C THR A 192 2.67 2.20 14.34
N GLY A 193 3.74 1.98 15.10
CA GLY A 193 4.47 0.71 15.10
C GLY A 193 3.63 -0.47 15.57
N ILE A 194 2.84 -0.31 16.65
CA ILE A 194 1.92 -1.33 17.17
C ILE A 194 0.83 -1.67 16.14
N LEU A 195 0.17 -0.64 15.60
CA LEU A 195 -0.92 -0.81 14.64
C LEU A 195 -0.41 -1.39 13.31
N GLY A 196 0.73 -0.88 12.81
CA GLY A 196 1.38 -1.41 11.60
C GLY A 196 1.79 -2.87 11.74
N ALA A 197 2.37 -3.28 12.88
CA ALA A 197 2.73 -4.68 13.16
C ALA A 197 1.48 -5.58 13.25
N ALA A 198 0.38 -5.10 13.84
CA ALA A 198 -0.87 -5.84 13.89
C ALA A 198 -1.48 -6.01 12.49
N PHE A 199 -1.52 -4.95 11.68
CA PHE A 199 -1.98 -4.99 10.28
C PHE A 199 -1.16 -5.98 9.44
N MET A 200 0.18 -5.89 9.54
CA MET A 200 1.12 -6.83 8.91
C MET A 200 0.80 -8.29 9.25
N LYS A 201 0.60 -8.60 10.54
CA LYS A 201 0.26 -9.96 10.99
C LYS A 201 -1.08 -10.43 10.44
N GLY A 202 -2.06 -9.54 10.29
CA GLY A 202 -3.34 -9.84 9.66
C GLY A 202 -3.17 -10.28 8.20
N GLN A 203 -2.38 -9.56 7.42
CA GLN A 203 -2.09 -9.91 6.02
C GLN A 203 -1.36 -11.24 5.89
N LEU A 204 -0.35 -11.49 6.73
CA LEU A 204 0.37 -12.77 6.77
C LEU A 204 -0.58 -13.94 7.11
N ALA A 205 -1.51 -13.73 8.03
CA ALA A 205 -2.51 -14.75 8.37
C ALA A 205 -3.48 -15.05 7.22
N ALA A 206 -3.67 -14.09 6.30
CA ALA A 206 -4.45 -14.26 5.07
C ALA A 206 -3.63 -14.80 3.89
N GLY A 207 -2.34 -15.05 4.05
CA GLY A 207 -1.45 -15.59 3.01
C GLY A 207 -0.90 -14.55 2.04
N VAL A 208 -0.96 -13.26 2.38
CA VAL A 208 -0.46 -12.15 1.56
C VAL A 208 0.76 -11.52 2.22
N ILE A 209 1.81 -11.28 1.44
CA ILE A 209 3.07 -10.70 1.89
C ILE A 209 2.90 -9.18 2.08
N PRO A 210 3.00 -8.65 3.30
CA PRO A 210 2.94 -7.21 3.55
C PRO A 210 4.24 -6.51 3.20
N THR A 211 4.14 -5.24 2.83
CA THR A 211 5.27 -4.36 2.54
C THR A 211 5.10 -3.04 3.26
N ALA A 212 5.89 -2.77 4.29
CA ALA A 212 5.85 -1.49 5.01
C ALA A 212 6.45 -0.37 4.17
N LYS A 213 5.81 0.82 4.18
CA LYS A 213 6.20 1.96 3.33
C LYS A 213 5.92 3.31 3.98
N HIS A 214 6.59 4.38 3.51
CA HIS A 214 7.66 4.49 2.50
C HIS A 214 8.99 4.76 3.24
N PHE A 215 9.89 3.79 3.30
CA PHE A 215 11.14 3.92 4.07
C PHE A 215 12.03 5.05 3.54
N PRO A 216 12.61 5.91 4.40
CA PRO A 216 12.60 5.87 5.87
C PRO A 216 11.42 6.61 6.53
N GLY A 217 10.49 7.20 5.78
CA GLY A 217 9.29 7.91 6.24
C GLY A 217 8.97 9.12 5.37
N HIS A 218 7.74 9.23 4.86
CA HIS A 218 7.28 10.26 3.92
C HIS A 218 6.39 11.34 4.56
N GLY A 219 6.14 11.25 5.87
CA GLY A 219 5.07 12.04 6.51
C GLY A 219 5.40 13.50 6.79
N ASP A 220 6.68 13.91 6.79
CA ASP A 220 7.12 15.26 7.14
C ASP A 220 7.36 16.16 5.91
N THR A 221 6.62 15.94 4.83
CA THR A 221 6.65 16.76 3.62
C THR A 221 5.24 16.95 3.04
N ASP A 222 4.98 18.10 2.45
CA ASP A 222 3.78 18.42 1.66
C ASP A 222 3.98 18.16 0.16
N LEU A 223 5.21 17.79 -0.25
CA LEU A 223 5.58 17.55 -1.63
C LEU A 223 5.35 16.09 -2.03
N ASP A 224 4.89 15.90 -3.27
CA ASP A 224 4.65 14.60 -3.88
C ASP A 224 5.83 14.19 -4.77
N SER A 225 6.40 13.02 -4.50
CA SER A 225 7.51 12.43 -5.26
C SER A 225 7.18 12.10 -6.73
N HIS A 226 5.90 12.13 -7.13
CA HIS A 226 5.52 12.01 -8.54
C HIS A 226 5.98 13.19 -9.39
N GLY A 227 6.04 14.42 -8.84
CA GLY A 227 6.40 15.64 -9.56
C GLY A 227 7.83 16.10 -9.36
N ILE A 228 8.33 16.01 -8.14
CA ILE A 228 9.65 16.52 -7.72
C ILE A 228 10.27 15.57 -6.69
N LEU A 229 11.53 15.77 -6.35
CA LEU A 229 12.17 15.08 -5.23
C LEU A 229 11.84 15.79 -3.90
N PRO A 230 10.99 15.20 -3.02
CA PRO A 230 10.72 15.75 -1.70
C PRO A 230 12.00 15.78 -0.85
N LYS A 231 12.16 16.82 -0.04
CA LYS A 231 13.26 16.97 0.91
C LYS A 231 12.73 17.14 2.31
N ILE A 232 13.22 16.32 3.24
CA ILE A 232 12.88 16.36 4.65
C ILE A 232 14.14 16.75 5.43
N ASN A 233 14.11 17.88 6.13
CA ASN A 233 15.25 18.43 6.88
C ASN A 233 15.43 17.82 8.27
N ALA A 234 15.11 16.52 8.43
CA ALA A 234 15.32 15.79 9.67
C ALA A 234 16.77 15.26 9.75
N SER A 235 17.37 15.36 10.94
CA SER A 235 18.65 14.68 11.23
C SER A 235 18.44 13.18 11.46
N LEU A 236 19.55 12.40 11.49
CA LEU A 236 19.44 10.98 11.82
C LEU A 236 18.82 10.73 13.20
N ASP A 237 19.13 11.57 14.19
CA ASP A 237 18.58 11.42 15.55
C ASP A 237 17.06 11.61 15.56
N VAL A 238 16.54 12.61 14.83
CA VAL A 238 15.11 12.81 14.65
C VAL A 238 14.49 11.62 13.94
N LEU A 239 15.06 11.18 12.81
CA LEU A 239 14.57 10.01 12.09
C LEU A 239 14.56 8.75 12.95
N TRP A 240 15.63 8.53 13.74
CA TRP A 240 15.76 7.36 14.60
C TRP A 240 14.71 7.29 15.69
N ASN A 241 14.37 8.43 16.28
CA ASN A 241 13.42 8.52 17.39
C ASN A 241 11.98 8.74 16.93
N ARG A 242 11.76 8.94 15.63
CA ARG A 242 10.44 9.25 15.07
C ARG A 242 10.11 8.29 13.91
N GLU A 243 10.52 8.58 12.67
CA GLU A 243 10.12 7.84 11.47
C GLU A 243 10.58 6.38 11.46
N LEU A 244 11.75 6.08 12.03
CA LEU A 244 12.31 4.72 12.03
C LEU A 244 11.80 3.84 13.18
N VAL A 245 11.03 4.38 14.13
CA VAL A 245 10.44 3.60 15.22
C VAL A 245 9.50 2.50 14.70
N PRO A 246 8.51 2.79 13.82
CA PRO A 246 7.66 1.74 13.25
C PRO A 246 8.46 0.65 12.55
N TYR A 247 9.44 1.01 11.72
CA TYR A 247 10.27 0.02 11.00
C TYR A 247 11.07 -0.89 11.95
N ARG A 248 11.63 -0.33 13.02
CA ARG A 248 12.34 -1.12 14.05
C ARG A 248 11.40 -2.10 14.77
N MET A 249 10.16 -1.69 15.03
CA MET A 249 9.16 -2.54 15.66
C MET A 249 8.69 -3.65 14.72
N LEU A 250 8.35 -3.33 13.47
CA LEU A 250 7.91 -4.32 12.48
C LEU A 250 9.04 -5.31 12.13
N THR A 251 10.30 -4.86 12.08
CA THR A 251 11.46 -5.74 11.85
C THR A 251 11.60 -6.79 12.93
N LYS A 252 11.39 -6.43 14.20
CA LYS A 252 11.40 -7.40 15.33
C LYS A 252 10.29 -8.44 15.23
N GLU A 253 9.22 -8.12 14.49
CA GLU A 253 8.08 -9.01 14.22
C GLU A 253 8.22 -9.75 12.86
N ASN A 254 9.45 -9.82 12.31
CA ASN A 254 9.80 -10.48 11.05
C ASN A 254 9.08 -9.88 9.82
N LEU A 255 9.12 -8.56 9.66
CA LEU A 255 8.59 -7.87 8.47
C LEU A 255 9.19 -8.46 7.18
N PRO A 256 8.36 -8.95 6.23
CA PRO A 256 8.86 -9.60 5.01
C PRO A 256 9.43 -8.64 3.98
N ALA A 257 8.86 -7.44 3.84
CA ALA A 257 9.26 -6.48 2.81
C ALA A 257 9.13 -5.03 3.26
N VAL A 258 9.98 -4.17 2.70
CA VAL A 258 9.98 -2.72 2.86
C VAL A 258 10.02 -2.06 1.48
N MET A 259 9.23 -1.01 1.28
CA MET A 259 9.34 -0.16 0.08
C MET A 259 10.18 1.07 0.40
N SER A 260 11.25 1.28 -0.37
CA SER A 260 12.12 2.44 -0.27
C SER A 260 11.56 3.63 -1.03
N GLY A 261 11.42 4.78 -0.37
CA GLY A 261 10.82 5.98 -0.92
C GLY A 261 11.82 6.87 -1.68
N HIS A 262 11.31 7.62 -2.66
CA HIS A 262 12.08 8.64 -3.39
C HIS A 262 12.05 9.97 -2.64
N ILE A 263 12.78 10.04 -1.52
CA ILE A 263 12.80 11.17 -0.59
C ILE A 263 14.25 11.45 -0.20
N ALA A 264 14.69 12.70 -0.22
CA ALA A 264 16.01 13.13 0.21
C ALA A 264 15.99 13.68 1.64
N PHE A 265 17.08 13.46 2.36
CA PHE A 265 17.29 13.92 3.74
C PHE A 265 18.61 14.68 3.84
N PRO A 266 18.63 15.98 3.45
CA PRO A 266 19.87 16.77 3.33
C PRO A 266 20.70 16.84 4.61
N ASN A 267 20.07 16.73 5.80
CA ASN A 267 20.74 16.80 7.10
C ASN A 267 21.25 15.42 7.58
N THR A 268 21.39 14.45 6.66
CA THR A 268 21.97 13.13 6.92
C THR A 268 23.19 12.88 6.03
N GLN A 269 23.87 11.75 6.24
CA GLN A 269 25.01 11.35 5.40
C GLN A 269 24.61 11.08 3.94
N ALA A 270 23.34 10.77 3.65
CA ALA A 270 22.84 10.58 2.29
C ALA A 270 22.74 11.90 1.50
N GLY A 271 22.64 13.06 2.18
CA GLY A 271 22.49 14.37 1.56
C GLY A 271 21.29 14.44 0.63
N GLU A 272 21.50 14.91 -0.59
CA GLU A 272 20.47 15.09 -1.62
C GLU A 272 20.10 13.78 -2.35
N THR A 273 20.77 12.65 -2.04
CA THR A 273 20.46 11.36 -2.66
C THR A 273 19.16 10.80 -2.11
N PRO A 274 18.18 10.44 -2.96
CA PRO A 274 16.95 9.78 -2.49
C PRO A 274 17.24 8.51 -1.71
N ALA A 275 16.48 8.24 -0.65
CA ALA A 275 16.68 7.07 0.19
C ALA A 275 16.68 5.76 -0.61
N SER A 276 15.83 5.65 -1.64
CA SER A 276 15.78 4.50 -2.56
C SER A 276 17.05 4.31 -3.41
N LEU A 277 17.89 5.34 -3.54
CA LEU A 277 19.16 5.30 -4.29
C LEU A 277 20.40 5.41 -3.37
N SER A 278 20.19 5.38 -2.06
CA SER A 278 21.23 5.61 -1.04
C SER A 278 21.65 4.31 -0.35
N SER A 279 22.88 3.87 -0.59
CA SER A 279 23.47 2.72 0.12
C SER A 279 23.48 2.96 1.64
N TRP A 280 23.72 4.20 2.07
CA TRP A 280 23.70 4.53 3.51
C TRP A 280 22.32 4.24 4.14
N PHE A 281 21.21 4.64 3.51
CA PHE A 281 19.89 4.32 4.04
C PHE A 281 19.59 2.82 4.00
N LEU A 282 19.91 2.14 2.90
CA LEU A 282 19.49 0.76 2.68
C LEU A 282 20.41 -0.26 3.36
N ASN A 283 21.73 -0.03 3.36
CA ASN A 283 22.66 -0.95 4.02
C ASN A 283 22.96 -0.52 5.45
N ASP A 284 23.54 0.67 5.68
CA ASP A 284 24.00 1.05 7.03
C ASP A 284 22.82 1.23 8.01
N ILE A 285 21.72 1.87 7.58
CA ILE A 285 20.58 2.11 8.47
C ILE A 285 19.62 0.90 8.48
N LEU A 286 19.09 0.48 7.32
CA LEU A 286 18.04 -0.55 7.28
C LEU A 286 18.59 -1.95 7.56
N ARG A 287 19.66 -2.36 6.86
CA ARG A 287 20.23 -3.72 7.01
C ARG A 287 21.03 -3.87 8.30
N GLU A 288 21.96 -2.96 8.57
CA GLU A 288 22.89 -3.12 9.69
C GLU A 288 22.28 -2.59 10.99
N LYS A 289 21.88 -1.32 11.05
CA LYS A 289 21.46 -0.68 12.30
C LYS A 289 20.09 -1.14 12.79
N ILE A 290 19.10 -1.33 11.87
CA ILE A 290 17.77 -1.85 12.19
C ILE A 290 17.75 -3.39 12.21
N GLY A 291 18.60 -4.05 11.42
CA GLY A 291 18.71 -5.51 11.33
C GLY A 291 17.70 -6.16 10.39
N PHE A 292 17.15 -5.41 9.43
CA PHE A 292 16.14 -5.90 8.49
C PHE A 292 16.73 -6.94 7.51
N GLN A 293 16.07 -8.11 7.38
CA GLN A 293 16.52 -9.21 6.54
C GLN A 293 15.61 -9.51 5.33
N GLY A 294 14.43 -8.91 5.27
CA GLY A 294 13.45 -9.13 4.20
C GLY A 294 13.79 -8.44 2.87
N LEU A 295 12.82 -8.37 1.96
CA LEU A 295 12.96 -7.69 0.66
C LEU A 295 12.96 -6.16 0.80
N VAL A 296 13.78 -5.49 0.02
CA VAL A 296 13.68 -4.05 -0.24
C VAL A 296 13.21 -3.85 -1.68
N ILE A 297 12.09 -3.18 -1.86
CA ILE A 297 11.47 -2.90 -3.15
C ILE A 297 11.50 -1.38 -3.34
N THR A 298 11.88 -0.88 -4.51
CA THR A 298 11.75 0.56 -4.78
C THR A 298 10.28 0.97 -4.90
N ASP A 299 9.94 2.19 -4.54
CA ASP A 299 8.78 2.84 -5.15
C ASP A 299 8.98 2.92 -6.67
N ASP A 300 7.93 3.32 -7.42
CA ASP A 300 7.98 3.30 -8.89
C ASP A 300 9.12 4.20 -9.44
N LEU A 301 10.13 3.57 -10.03
CA LEU A 301 11.28 4.28 -10.61
C LEU A 301 10.90 5.21 -11.78
N MET A 302 9.70 5.10 -12.33
CA MET A 302 9.19 6.03 -13.34
C MET A 302 8.73 7.37 -12.73
N MET A 303 8.68 7.48 -11.39
CA MET A 303 8.43 8.74 -10.70
C MET A 303 9.63 9.68 -10.86
N ASN A 304 9.35 10.98 -11.02
CA ASN A 304 10.38 11.99 -11.28
C ASN A 304 11.42 12.12 -10.14
N GLY A 305 11.03 11.84 -8.89
CA GLY A 305 11.93 11.93 -7.74
C GLY A 305 13.20 11.09 -7.86
N ALA A 306 13.14 9.88 -8.44
CA ALA A 306 14.30 9.04 -8.68
C ALA A 306 15.10 9.45 -9.93
N THR A 307 14.38 9.68 -11.05
CA THR A 307 15.01 9.92 -12.35
C THR A 307 15.72 11.28 -12.44
N ILE A 308 15.18 12.32 -11.78
CA ILE A 308 15.81 13.64 -11.69
C ILE A 308 17.16 13.54 -10.98
N SER A 309 17.23 12.82 -9.87
CA SER A 309 18.47 12.66 -9.10
C SER A 309 19.55 11.88 -9.87
N ALA A 310 19.17 10.80 -10.55
CA ALA A 310 20.12 9.94 -11.26
C ALA A 310 20.44 10.40 -12.69
N GLY A 311 19.64 11.30 -13.26
CA GLY A 311 19.79 11.85 -14.61
C GLY A 311 19.23 10.97 -15.73
N SER A 312 18.92 9.69 -15.50
CA SER A 312 18.19 8.82 -16.43
C SER A 312 17.60 7.60 -15.69
N LEU A 313 16.58 6.99 -16.29
CA LEU A 313 15.94 5.79 -15.74
C LEU A 313 16.92 4.60 -15.61
N SER A 314 17.80 4.38 -16.61
CA SER A 314 18.81 3.32 -16.57
C SER A 314 19.81 3.52 -15.44
N LYS A 315 20.25 4.74 -15.21
CA LYS A 315 21.15 5.08 -14.09
C LYS A 315 20.43 4.92 -12.74
N ALA A 316 19.17 5.38 -12.64
CA ALA A 316 18.36 5.20 -11.44
C ALA A 316 18.19 3.72 -11.09
N ALA A 317 17.85 2.88 -12.06
CA ALA A 317 17.70 1.43 -11.88
C ALA A 317 19.00 0.76 -11.43
N LYS A 318 20.14 1.10 -12.06
CA LYS A 318 21.45 0.59 -11.66
C LYS A 318 21.80 1.01 -10.24
N GLN A 319 21.65 2.31 -9.93
CA GLN A 319 21.97 2.85 -8.62
C GLN A 319 21.05 2.25 -7.53
N ALA A 320 19.76 2.06 -7.82
CA ALA A 320 18.81 1.43 -6.90
C ALA A 320 19.24 0.01 -6.50
N LEU A 321 19.59 -0.85 -7.48
CA LEU A 321 20.10 -2.19 -7.21
C LEU A 321 21.44 -2.15 -6.46
N ALA A 322 22.38 -1.32 -6.90
CA ALA A 322 23.68 -1.15 -6.24
C ALA A 322 23.55 -0.64 -4.80
N ALA A 323 22.59 0.25 -4.54
CA ALA A 323 22.33 0.81 -3.22
C ALA A 323 21.74 -0.19 -2.21
N GLY A 324 21.14 -1.30 -2.65
CA GLY A 324 20.63 -2.33 -1.72
C GLY A 324 19.17 -2.73 -1.92
N ASN A 325 18.46 -2.20 -2.93
CA ASN A 325 17.13 -2.74 -3.29
C ASN A 325 17.26 -4.13 -3.91
N ASP A 326 16.31 -4.97 -3.64
CA ASP A 326 16.24 -6.34 -4.19
C ASP A 326 15.29 -6.42 -5.39
N ILE A 327 14.30 -5.53 -5.45
CA ILE A 327 13.36 -5.39 -6.57
C ILE A 327 13.31 -3.92 -7.00
N ILE A 328 13.39 -3.70 -8.30
CA ILE A 328 13.11 -2.42 -8.95
C ILE A 328 11.74 -2.47 -9.62
N MET A 329 10.89 -1.49 -9.31
CA MET A 329 9.51 -1.45 -9.79
C MET A 329 9.33 -0.41 -10.89
N PHE A 330 8.55 -0.78 -11.91
CA PHE A 330 8.14 0.10 -13.01
C PHE A 330 6.64 -0.02 -13.25
N SER A 331 5.94 1.10 -13.33
CA SER A 331 4.49 1.14 -13.61
C SER A 331 4.12 0.70 -15.03
N LYS A 332 5.09 0.61 -15.94
CA LYS A 332 4.90 0.13 -17.32
C LYS A 332 5.88 -0.99 -17.64
N THR A 333 5.51 -1.80 -18.64
CA THR A 333 6.38 -2.85 -19.16
C THR A 333 7.34 -2.24 -20.19
N PRO A 334 8.67 -2.25 -19.95
CA PRO A 334 9.65 -1.81 -20.93
C PRO A 334 9.79 -2.84 -22.08
N LEU A 335 10.31 -2.41 -23.21
CA LEU A 335 10.68 -3.35 -24.30
C LEU A 335 11.75 -4.34 -23.82
N LEU A 336 11.79 -5.54 -24.41
CA LEU A 336 12.76 -6.60 -24.02
C LEU A 336 14.23 -6.17 -24.17
N PHE A 337 14.50 -5.19 -25.03
CA PHE A 337 15.82 -4.62 -25.25
C PHE A 337 15.88 -3.13 -24.86
N ASP A 338 15.06 -2.73 -23.89
CA ASP A 338 15.06 -1.37 -23.35
C ASP A 338 16.44 -1.00 -22.80
N PRO A 339 16.86 0.27 -22.89
CA PRO A 339 18.12 0.76 -22.32
C PRO A 339 18.32 0.42 -20.84
N VAL A 340 17.24 0.32 -20.04
CA VAL A 340 17.35 -0.12 -18.63
C VAL A 340 17.88 -1.54 -18.56
N TRP A 341 17.25 -2.47 -19.30
CA TRP A 341 17.62 -3.88 -19.33
C TRP A 341 19.06 -4.08 -19.84
N THR A 342 19.36 -3.50 -20.99
CA THR A 342 20.67 -3.66 -21.62
C THR A 342 21.82 -3.08 -20.80
N THR A 343 21.58 -1.92 -20.13
CA THR A 343 22.56 -1.31 -19.22
C THR A 343 22.85 -2.20 -18.02
N LEU A 344 21.80 -2.72 -17.36
CA LEU A 344 21.97 -3.56 -16.17
C LEU A 344 22.67 -4.89 -16.52
N LEU A 345 22.27 -5.51 -17.62
CA LEU A 345 22.88 -6.77 -18.05
C LEU A 345 24.36 -6.59 -18.46
N SER A 346 24.71 -5.47 -19.14
CA SER A 346 26.09 -5.13 -19.45
C SER A 346 26.90 -4.91 -18.17
N SER A 347 26.34 -4.15 -17.20
CA SER A 347 27.00 -3.93 -15.91
C SER A 347 27.25 -5.24 -15.15
N MET A 348 26.35 -6.22 -15.22
CA MET A 348 26.60 -7.55 -14.60
C MET A 348 27.77 -8.30 -15.26
N LYS A 349 27.99 -8.10 -16.55
CA LYS A 349 29.10 -8.73 -17.28
C LYS A 349 30.44 -8.05 -17.00
N GLU A 350 30.42 -6.74 -16.85
CA GLU A 350 31.62 -5.89 -16.79
C GLU A 350 32.07 -5.62 -15.34
N GLU A 351 31.13 -5.66 -14.35
CA GLU A 351 31.34 -5.29 -12.95
C GLU A 351 31.02 -6.45 -12.01
N PRO A 352 32.01 -7.25 -11.57
CA PRO A 352 31.78 -8.44 -10.72
C PRO A 352 31.06 -8.14 -9.39
N GLU A 353 31.31 -6.97 -8.79
CA GLU A 353 30.64 -6.55 -7.56
C GLU A 353 29.14 -6.29 -7.79
N PHE A 354 28.80 -5.65 -8.91
CA PHE A 354 27.41 -5.43 -9.29
C PHE A 354 26.70 -6.75 -9.59
N LYS A 355 27.36 -7.68 -10.29
CA LYS A 355 26.83 -9.04 -10.52
C LYS A 355 26.52 -9.73 -9.19
N THR A 356 27.46 -9.75 -8.26
CA THR A 356 27.29 -10.34 -6.93
C THR A 356 26.08 -9.72 -6.20
N ARG A 357 25.94 -8.39 -6.27
CA ARG A 357 24.81 -7.69 -5.67
C ARG A 357 23.47 -8.08 -6.27
N VAL A 358 23.38 -8.21 -7.61
CA VAL A 358 22.16 -8.64 -8.29
C VAL A 358 21.82 -10.11 -7.97
N GLN A 359 22.83 -10.98 -7.88
CA GLN A 359 22.64 -12.36 -7.44
C GLN A 359 22.11 -12.46 -6.00
N ASP A 360 22.64 -11.62 -5.09
CA ASP A 360 22.12 -11.55 -3.70
C ASP A 360 20.68 -11.02 -3.66
N ALA A 361 20.34 -10.04 -4.51
CA ALA A 361 18.97 -9.56 -4.68
C ALA A 361 18.02 -10.68 -5.12
N ALA A 362 18.35 -11.36 -6.21
CA ALA A 362 17.54 -12.47 -6.72
C ALA A 362 17.40 -13.61 -5.69
N ARG A 363 18.47 -13.92 -4.96
CA ARG A 363 18.42 -14.89 -3.86
C ARG A 363 17.40 -14.50 -2.78
N ARG A 364 17.37 -13.24 -2.33
CA ARG A 364 16.37 -12.78 -1.36
C ARG A 364 14.96 -12.81 -1.93
N VAL A 365 14.78 -12.45 -3.19
CA VAL A 365 13.47 -12.57 -3.87
C VAL A 365 12.98 -14.01 -3.82
N LEU A 366 13.81 -14.97 -4.19
CA LEU A 366 13.46 -16.40 -4.16
C LEU A 366 13.25 -16.90 -2.71
N GLU A 367 14.07 -16.47 -1.75
CA GLU A 367 13.91 -16.83 -0.34
C GLU A 367 12.55 -16.40 0.21
N VAL A 368 12.10 -15.18 -0.08
CA VAL A 368 10.77 -14.69 0.32
C VAL A 368 9.66 -15.44 -0.40
N LYS A 369 9.77 -15.67 -1.71
CA LYS A 369 8.81 -16.51 -2.45
C LYS A 369 8.71 -17.91 -1.83
N LEU A 370 9.83 -18.58 -1.59
CA LEU A 370 9.89 -19.92 -1.00
C LEU A 370 9.33 -19.98 0.42
N THR A 371 9.48 -18.90 1.19
CA THR A 371 9.00 -18.81 2.57
C THR A 371 7.50 -18.57 2.65
N TYR A 372 6.96 -17.66 1.83
CA TYR A 372 5.59 -17.16 2.01
C TYR A 372 4.61 -17.64 0.95
N MET A 373 5.08 -18.15 -0.20
CA MET A 373 4.21 -18.54 -1.31
C MET A 373 4.06 -20.07 -1.44
N ARG A 374 4.58 -20.85 -0.49
CA ARG A 374 4.41 -22.31 -0.42
C ARG A 374 3.56 -22.68 0.80
N GLY A 375 2.80 -23.76 0.66
CA GLY A 375 1.98 -24.30 1.75
C GLY A 375 0.53 -23.84 1.73
N GLU A 376 -0.27 -24.38 2.63
CA GLU A 376 -1.73 -24.25 2.64
C GLU A 376 -2.26 -22.83 2.92
N LYS A 377 -1.46 -21.99 3.59
CA LYS A 377 -1.85 -20.62 3.93
C LYS A 377 -1.51 -19.60 2.86
N ALA A 378 -0.69 -19.94 1.88
CA ALA A 378 -0.31 -19.04 0.81
C ALA A 378 -1.50 -18.71 -0.10
N ALA A 379 -1.54 -17.48 -0.62
CA ALA A 379 -2.50 -17.11 -1.64
C ALA A 379 -2.37 -18.04 -2.85
N PRO A 380 -3.47 -18.53 -3.43
CA PRO A 380 -3.43 -19.47 -4.55
C PRO A 380 -2.83 -18.79 -5.79
N TYR A 381 -1.97 -19.48 -6.53
CA TYR A 381 -1.45 -18.97 -7.81
C TYR A 381 -2.55 -18.85 -8.86
N ILE A 382 -3.46 -19.83 -8.87
CA ILE A 382 -4.61 -19.84 -9.77
C ILE A 382 -5.86 -19.60 -8.93
N PRO A 383 -6.55 -18.46 -9.11
CA PRO A 383 -7.80 -18.18 -8.39
C PRO A 383 -8.88 -19.23 -8.64
N ASP A 384 -9.59 -19.60 -7.57
CA ASP A 384 -10.79 -20.45 -7.65
C ASP A 384 -12.01 -19.54 -7.90
N MET A 385 -12.55 -19.59 -9.12
CA MET A 385 -13.62 -18.70 -9.57
C MET A 385 -14.95 -18.91 -8.81
N GLU A 386 -15.22 -20.11 -8.30
CA GLU A 386 -16.44 -20.37 -7.52
C GLU A 386 -16.30 -19.81 -6.09
N LYS A 387 -15.12 -19.98 -5.48
CA LYS A 387 -14.82 -19.34 -4.19
C LYS A 387 -14.82 -17.82 -4.29
N LEU A 388 -14.27 -17.27 -5.38
CA LEU A 388 -14.25 -15.83 -5.65
C LEU A 388 -15.67 -15.26 -5.66
N LYS A 389 -16.56 -15.79 -6.51
CA LYS A 389 -17.95 -15.34 -6.64
C LYS A 389 -18.74 -15.40 -5.33
N LYS A 390 -18.45 -16.40 -4.50
CA LYS A 390 -19.14 -16.59 -3.23
C LYS A 390 -18.65 -15.67 -2.12
N ASN A 391 -17.36 -15.31 -2.11
CA ASN A 391 -16.72 -14.68 -0.98
C ASN A 391 -16.12 -13.29 -1.29
N LEU A 392 -16.42 -12.71 -2.45
CA LEU A 392 -15.98 -11.35 -2.80
C LEU A 392 -17.19 -10.46 -3.11
N PRO A 393 -17.46 -9.37 -2.34
CA PRO A 393 -16.68 -8.96 -1.16
C PRO A 393 -16.82 -9.94 -0.01
N ASP A 394 -15.85 -9.97 0.89
CA ASP A 394 -15.88 -10.82 2.07
C ASP A 394 -16.98 -10.36 3.03
N PRO A 395 -18.05 -11.17 3.30
CA PRO A 395 -19.17 -10.73 4.13
C PRO A 395 -18.78 -10.40 5.58
N GLU A 396 -17.81 -11.14 6.14
CA GLU A 396 -17.28 -10.85 7.49
C GLU A 396 -16.44 -9.58 7.49
N GLY A 397 -15.69 -9.33 6.39
CA GLY A 397 -14.94 -8.11 6.16
C GLY A 397 -15.84 -6.89 6.08
N VAL A 398 -16.92 -6.96 5.27
CA VAL A 398 -17.91 -5.88 5.16
C VAL A 398 -18.52 -5.55 6.53
N ALA A 399 -18.94 -6.55 7.29
CA ALA A 399 -19.49 -6.35 8.63
C ALA A 399 -18.45 -5.72 9.57
N PHE A 400 -17.20 -6.20 9.54
CA PHE A 400 -16.12 -5.67 10.35
C PHE A 400 -15.80 -4.20 10.01
N PHE A 401 -15.75 -3.83 8.72
CA PHE A 401 -15.43 -2.45 8.34
C PHE A 401 -16.54 -1.46 8.73
N LEU A 402 -17.79 -1.90 8.74
CA LEU A 402 -18.90 -1.11 9.31
C LEU A 402 -18.71 -0.89 10.82
N ASP A 403 -18.36 -1.94 11.56
CA ASP A 403 -18.08 -1.87 13.00
C ASP A 403 -16.86 -0.98 13.29
N LEU A 404 -15.79 -1.09 12.48
CA LEU A 404 -14.60 -0.25 12.60
C LEU A 404 -14.94 1.23 12.36
N ALA A 405 -15.71 1.52 11.31
CA ALA A 405 -16.18 2.87 11.04
C ALA A 405 -16.95 3.42 12.25
N ALA A 406 -17.86 2.64 12.84
CA ALA A 406 -18.61 3.07 14.02
C ALA A 406 -17.72 3.37 15.23
N ARG A 407 -16.69 2.54 15.49
CA ARG A 407 -15.73 2.77 16.60
C ARG A 407 -14.79 3.95 16.37
N SER A 408 -14.53 4.30 15.10
CA SER A 408 -13.58 5.36 14.75
C SER A 408 -14.18 6.76 14.73
N VAL A 409 -15.51 6.90 14.60
CA VAL A 409 -16.14 8.25 14.56
C VAL A 409 -15.68 9.07 15.74
N THR A 410 -15.11 10.23 15.44
CA THR A 410 -14.55 11.14 16.44
C THR A 410 -15.34 12.46 16.47
N VAL A 411 -15.92 12.81 17.61
CA VAL A 411 -16.51 14.13 17.82
C VAL A 411 -15.38 15.11 18.10
N ILE A 412 -15.25 16.10 17.23
CA ILE A 412 -14.24 17.18 17.35
C ILE A 412 -14.84 18.37 18.07
N LYS A 413 -16.12 18.65 17.81
CA LYS A 413 -16.90 19.69 18.49
C LYS A 413 -18.31 19.15 18.75
N ASP A 414 -18.71 19.06 19.98
CA ASP A 414 -19.82 18.25 20.46
C ASP A 414 -21.20 18.93 20.57
N ALA A 415 -21.28 20.21 20.38
CA ALA A 415 -22.59 20.88 20.30
C ALA A 415 -23.07 20.88 18.84
N PRO A 416 -24.24 20.50 18.52
CA PRO A 416 -25.48 20.12 19.19
C PRO A 416 -25.84 18.62 19.14
N PHE A 417 -24.95 17.74 19.53
CA PHE A 417 -25.20 16.28 19.43
C PHE A 417 -25.95 15.73 20.64
N PRO A 418 -26.87 14.76 20.47
CA PRO A 418 -27.42 14.27 19.20
C PRO A 418 -28.40 15.27 18.57
N LEU A 419 -28.38 15.43 17.25
CA LEU A 419 -29.34 16.24 16.49
C LEU A 419 -30.42 15.34 15.91
N GLN A 420 -31.56 15.22 16.58
CA GLN A 420 -32.67 14.44 16.08
C GLN A 420 -33.34 15.13 14.88
N PRO A 421 -33.90 14.37 13.90
CA PRO A 421 -34.56 14.94 12.73
C PRO A 421 -35.65 15.97 13.06
N LYS A 422 -36.41 15.75 14.14
CA LYS A 422 -37.45 16.67 14.61
C LYS A 422 -36.92 18.03 15.13
N ASP A 423 -35.65 18.08 15.56
CA ASP A 423 -35.01 19.23 16.15
C ASP A 423 -34.09 19.99 15.17
N ALA A 424 -33.93 19.42 13.94
CA ALA A 424 -33.03 19.96 12.94
C ALA A 424 -33.63 21.04 12.02
N GLY A 425 -34.97 21.17 11.99
CA GLY A 425 -35.67 22.07 11.07
C GLY A 425 -35.47 21.70 9.61
N ASN A 426 -35.38 22.68 8.73
CA ASN A 426 -35.08 22.50 7.31
C ASN A 426 -33.60 22.19 7.14
N VAL A 427 -33.26 20.94 6.81
CA VAL A 427 -31.88 20.48 6.64
C VAL A 427 -31.40 20.65 5.22
N LEU A 428 -30.22 21.26 5.05
CA LEU A 428 -29.44 21.23 3.80
C LEU A 428 -28.24 20.30 3.97
N LEU A 429 -28.18 19.26 3.14
CA LEU A 429 -26.98 18.42 2.97
C LEU A 429 -26.15 19.01 1.83
N THR A 430 -24.88 19.27 2.06
CA THR A 430 -23.99 19.78 0.99
C THR A 430 -22.64 19.06 1.02
N GLY A 431 -22.17 18.63 -0.15
CA GLY A 431 -20.98 17.79 -0.28
C GLY A 431 -20.66 17.41 -1.70
N GLN A 432 -19.77 16.43 -1.86
CA GLN A 432 -19.28 15.92 -3.15
C GLN A 432 -19.39 14.39 -3.29
N TYR A 433 -20.05 13.68 -2.34
CA TYR A 433 -20.11 12.22 -2.33
C TYR A 433 -21.57 11.73 -2.33
N LEU A 434 -21.89 10.82 -3.25
CA LEU A 434 -23.25 10.26 -3.38
C LEU A 434 -23.69 9.55 -2.10
N GLU A 435 -22.80 8.76 -1.48
CA GLU A 435 -23.11 8.03 -0.25
C GLU A 435 -23.38 8.97 0.93
N PHE A 436 -22.73 10.14 1.00
CA PHE A 436 -23.07 11.16 1.99
C PHE A 436 -24.52 11.62 1.86
N PHE A 437 -24.98 11.92 0.65
CA PHE A 437 -26.36 12.33 0.42
C PHE A 437 -27.37 11.21 0.69
N LYS A 438 -27.03 9.99 0.31
CA LYS A 438 -27.87 8.80 0.53
C LYS A 438 -28.06 8.55 2.03
N GLN A 439 -26.98 8.51 2.80
CA GLN A 439 -27.05 8.28 4.25
C GLN A 439 -27.62 9.50 4.98
N GLY A 440 -27.33 10.71 4.52
CA GLY A 440 -27.92 11.94 5.04
C GLY A 440 -29.43 11.99 4.87
N LYS A 441 -29.98 11.59 3.70
CA LYS A 441 -31.43 11.48 3.48
C LYS A 441 -32.07 10.35 4.27
N ALA A 442 -31.36 9.25 4.51
CA ALA A 442 -31.84 8.19 5.40
C ALA A 442 -31.96 8.67 6.86
N ALA A 443 -31.08 9.55 7.29
CA ALA A 443 -31.13 10.19 8.61
C ALA A 443 -32.15 11.34 8.67
N TYR A 444 -32.22 12.18 7.63
CA TYR A 444 -33.11 13.37 7.52
C TYR A 444 -33.93 13.29 6.22
N PRO A 445 -35.10 12.60 6.21
CA PRO A 445 -35.83 12.30 4.97
C PRO A 445 -36.28 13.52 4.16
N THR A 446 -36.51 14.66 4.82
CA THR A 446 -36.95 15.91 4.18
C THR A 446 -35.80 16.82 3.76
N ALA A 447 -34.55 16.40 3.98
CA ALA A 447 -33.37 17.22 3.68
C ALA A 447 -33.24 17.53 2.19
N LYS A 448 -32.93 18.78 1.88
CA LYS A 448 -32.50 19.20 0.54
C LYS A 448 -31.02 18.87 0.37
N SER A 449 -30.60 18.65 -0.87
CA SER A 449 -29.21 18.35 -1.21
C SER A 449 -28.66 19.42 -2.15
N TYR A 450 -27.42 19.84 -1.90
CA TYR A 450 -26.66 20.69 -2.79
C TYR A 450 -25.27 20.06 -3.04
N TRP A 451 -25.01 19.74 -4.30
CA TRP A 451 -23.70 19.27 -4.74
C TRP A 451 -22.83 20.47 -5.07
N TYR A 452 -21.69 20.64 -4.37
CA TYR A 452 -20.74 21.68 -4.73
C TYR A 452 -19.55 21.12 -5.52
N SER A 453 -19.04 21.93 -6.44
CA SER A 453 -17.74 21.71 -7.08
C SER A 453 -16.97 23.02 -7.16
N ALA A 454 -15.68 22.94 -7.45
CA ALA A 454 -14.84 24.14 -7.61
C ALA A 454 -15.33 25.07 -8.73
N ASP A 455 -16.09 24.54 -9.69
CA ASP A 455 -16.59 25.24 -10.87
C ASP A 455 -17.97 25.89 -10.65
N PHE A 456 -18.68 25.58 -9.55
CA PHE A 456 -20.01 26.13 -9.29
C PHE A 456 -19.95 27.46 -8.53
N GLY A 457 -20.83 28.38 -8.93
CA GLY A 457 -20.94 29.70 -8.30
C GLY A 457 -21.44 29.63 -6.86
N VAL A 458 -20.79 30.36 -5.97
CA VAL A 458 -21.14 30.46 -4.53
C VAL A 458 -22.56 31.04 -4.31
N ASN A 459 -23.08 31.87 -5.24
CA ASN A 459 -24.36 32.56 -5.08
C ASN A 459 -25.55 31.59 -5.02
N ASP A 460 -25.57 30.56 -5.88
CA ASP A 460 -26.63 29.55 -5.85
C ASP A 460 -26.60 28.75 -4.55
N PHE A 461 -25.41 28.39 -4.09
CA PHE A 461 -25.22 27.71 -2.81
C PHE A 461 -25.79 28.55 -1.65
N LEU A 462 -25.47 29.84 -1.60
CA LEU A 462 -25.95 30.74 -0.54
C LEU A 462 -27.47 30.90 -0.54
N MET A 463 -28.13 30.80 -1.69
CA MET A 463 -29.60 30.80 -1.77
C MET A 463 -30.20 29.59 -1.04
N TYR A 464 -29.68 28.38 -1.27
CA TYR A 464 -30.10 27.18 -0.55
C TYR A 464 -29.76 27.26 0.94
N ALA A 465 -28.58 27.75 1.27
CA ALA A 465 -28.10 27.86 2.64
C ALA A 465 -28.97 28.83 3.48
N ARG A 466 -29.39 29.97 2.91
CA ARG A 466 -30.29 30.92 3.59
C ARG A 466 -31.66 30.33 3.94
N ALA A 467 -32.17 29.41 3.08
CA ALA A 467 -33.47 28.76 3.30
C ALA A 467 -33.41 27.59 4.30
N ALA A 468 -32.24 27.17 4.72
CA ALA A 468 -32.05 26.09 5.69
C ALA A 468 -31.99 26.62 7.12
N ASP A 469 -32.43 25.80 8.09
CA ASP A 469 -32.23 26.02 9.52
C ASP A 469 -30.92 25.37 10.00
N THR A 470 -30.64 24.16 9.46
CA THR A 470 -29.42 23.41 9.72
C THR A 470 -28.72 23.04 8.41
N ILE A 471 -27.42 23.22 8.36
CA ILE A 471 -26.56 22.83 7.22
C ILE A 471 -25.61 21.73 7.71
N ILE A 472 -25.66 20.55 7.06
CA ILE A 472 -24.71 19.47 7.30
C ILE A 472 -23.74 19.46 6.11
N PHE A 473 -22.49 19.84 6.38
CA PHE A 473 -21.45 20.08 5.38
C PHE A 473 -20.43 18.95 5.37
N CYS A 474 -20.27 18.29 4.21
CA CYS A 474 -19.24 17.28 3.99
C CYS A 474 -17.94 17.95 3.53
N LEU A 475 -16.94 18.01 4.38
CA LEU A 475 -15.64 18.67 4.15
C LEU A 475 -14.55 17.63 3.87
N SER A 476 -13.94 17.70 2.68
CA SER A 476 -12.88 16.77 2.24
C SER A 476 -11.55 17.45 1.90
N ASP A 477 -11.59 18.73 1.53
CA ASP A 477 -10.44 19.41 0.92
C ASP A 477 -10.47 20.93 1.13
N ALA A 478 -9.40 21.60 0.70
CA ALA A 478 -9.27 23.05 0.78
C ALA A 478 -10.29 23.80 -0.07
N ALA A 479 -10.80 23.21 -1.17
CA ALA A 479 -11.86 23.83 -1.96
C ALA A 479 -13.18 23.84 -1.18
N GLY A 480 -13.52 22.70 -0.55
CA GLY A 480 -14.66 22.59 0.37
C GLY A 480 -14.58 23.57 1.52
N LEU A 481 -13.38 23.78 2.10
CA LEU A 481 -13.19 24.76 3.18
C LEU A 481 -13.53 26.19 2.71
N ARG A 482 -13.19 26.56 1.48
CA ARG A 482 -13.57 27.88 0.93
C ARG A 482 -15.09 28.03 0.84
N PHE A 483 -15.80 26.99 0.38
CA PHE A 483 -17.28 26.98 0.36
C PHE A 483 -17.85 27.04 1.78
N LEU A 484 -17.35 26.22 2.69
CA LEU A 484 -17.79 26.21 4.10
C LEU A 484 -17.71 27.60 4.72
N ASN A 485 -16.58 28.30 4.56
CA ASN A 485 -16.37 29.62 5.15
C ASN A 485 -17.34 30.71 4.64
N THR A 486 -18.00 30.51 3.50
CA THR A 486 -19.04 31.44 3.01
C THR A 486 -20.32 31.37 3.86
N LEU A 487 -20.48 30.34 4.69
CA LEU A 487 -21.62 30.15 5.58
C LEU A 487 -21.52 30.96 6.88
N GLU A 488 -20.31 31.30 7.33
CA GLU A 488 -20.09 31.99 8.63
C GLU A 488 -20.96 33.25 8.81
N PRO A 489 -21.07 34.16 7.80
CA PRO A 489 -21.91 35.37 7.96
C PRO A 489 -23.42 35.08 8.06
N LEU A 490 -23.87 33.89 7.66
CA LEU A 490 -25.29 33.53 7.66
C LEU A 490 -25.81 33.17 9.06
N ARG A 491 -24.92 32.88 10.01
CA ARG A 491 -25.23 32.49 11.40
C ARG A 491 -26.27 31.37 11.51
N LYS A 492 -26.17 30.37 10.57
CA LYS A 492 -26.99 29.15 10.57
C LYS A 492 -26.34 28.09 11.44
N LYS A 493 -27.13 27.11 11.91
CA LYS A 493 -26.58 25.94 12.58
C LYS A 493 -25.79 25.12 11.54
N VAL A 494 -24.46 25.03 11.70
CA VAL A 494 -23.57 24.32 10.75
C VAL A 494 -22.87 23.18 11.45
N ILE A 495 -23.03 21.98 10.89
CA ILE A 495 -22.37 20.75 11.36
C ILE A 495 -21.47 20.24 10.25
N VAL A 496 -20.22 19.95 10.56
CA VAL A 496 -19.24 19.50 9.59
C VAL A 496 -18.95 18.01 9.75
N PHE A 497 -19.08 17.26 8.64
CA PHE A 497 -18.51 15.93 8.47
C PHE A 497 -17.14 16.06 7.81
N SER A 498 -16.07 15.85 8.55
CA SER A 498 -14.72 15.73 8.00
C SER A 498 -14.50 14.33 7.46
N VAL A 499 -14.34 14.22 6.16
CA VAL A 499 -14.39 12.93 5.45
C VAL A 499 -13.01 12.31 5.25
N LEU A 500 -12.02 13.10 4.90
CA LEU A 500 -10.62 12.67 4.82
C LEU A 500 -9.85 13.19 6.04
N THR A 501 -8.78 13.92 5.82
CA THR A 501 -8.04 14.50 6.95
C THR A 501 -8.86 15.56 7.69
N PRO A 502 -8.99 15.45 9.02
CA PRO A 502 -9.71 16.47 9.81
C PRO A 502 -8.91 17.77 10.02
N VAL A 503 -7.75 17.92 9.42
CA VAL A 503 -6.88 19.11 9.59
C VAL A 503 -7.56 20.43 9.26
N TYR A 504 -8.51 20.43 8.32
CA TYR A 504 -9.24 21.63 7.92
C TYR A 504 -10.16 22.19 9.01
N LEU A 505 -10.45 21.39 10.04
CA LEU A 505 -11.30 21.79 11.17
C LEU A 505 -10.62 22.79 12.11
N ASP A 506 -9.30 22.93 12.07
CA ASP A 506 -8.55 23.95 12.82
C ASP A 506 -8.94 25.39 12.43
N ARG A 507 -9.49 25.57 11.22
CA ARG A 507 -9.91 26.86 10.64
C ARG A 507 -11.42 27.06 10.66
N THR A 508 -12.16 26.29 11.42
CA THR A 508 -13.64 26.29 11.45
C THR A 508 -14.20 26.40 12.88
N SER A 509 -13.54 27.18 13.74
CA SER A 509 -13.97 27.36 15.14
C SER A 509 -15.40 27.91 15.30
N TRP A 510 -15.93 28.55 14.24
CA TRP A 510 -17.26 29.16 14.22
C TRP A 510 -18.40 28.14 13.99
N VAL A 511 -18.15 26.92 13.45
CA VAL A 511 -19.20 25.92 13.25
C VAL A 511 -19.77 25.42 14.57
N ASP A 512 -21.04 24.98 14.60
CA ASP A 512 -21.70 24.54 15.82
C ASP A 512 -21.29 23.13 16.26
N GLY A 513 -21.00 22.24 15.30
CA GLY A 513 -20.57 20.87 15.56
C GLY A 513 -19.66 20.32 14.47
N ALA A 514 -18.78 19.36 14.82
CA ALA A 514 -17.91 18.71 13.86
C ALA A 514 -17.61 17.27 14.28
N ILE A 515 -17.68 16.34 13.29
CA ILE A 515 -17.29 14.94 13.44
C ILE A 515 -16.33 14.55 12.34
N ALA A 516 -15.33 13.73 12.67
CA ALA A 516 -14.43 13.11 11.71
C ALA A 516 -14.85 11.66 11.46
N VAL A 517 -14.97 11.29 10.19
CA VAL A 517 -15.31 9.93 9.71
C VAL A 517 -14.20 9.30 8.86
N TYR A 518 -13.14 10.05 8.58
CA TYR A 518 -11.85 9.66 7.98
C TYR A 518 -11.87 9.13 6.54
N SER A 519 -13.03 8.71 6.02
CA SER A 519 -13.17 8.15 4.67
C SER A 519 -14.47 8.59 4.02
N TYR A 520 -14.52 8.53 2.69
CA TYR A 520 -15.74 8.70 1.91
C TYR A 520 -16.44 7.36 1.61
N ALA A 521 -16.01 6.27 2.24
CA ALA A 521 -16.67 4.97 2.18
C ALA A 521 -18.09 5.03 2.77
N ASN A 522 -18.99 4.20 2.23
CA ASN A 522 -20.38 4.14 2.70
C ASN A 522 -20.47 3.90 4.21
N GLU A 523 -19.64 2.99 4.75
CA GLU A 523 -19.58 2.62 6.16
C GLU A 523 -19.29 3.82 7.06
N SER A 524 -18.39 4.70 6.60
CA SER A 524 -18.02 5.93 7.33
C SER A 524 -19.19 6.90 7.43
N PHE A 525 -19.99 7.05 6.36
CA PHE A 525 -21.18 7.89 6.40
C PHE A 525 -22.31 7.28 7.23
N VAL A 526 -22.54 5.95 7.13
CA VAL A 526 -23.50 5.23 7.99
C VAL A 526 -23.18 5.47 9.45
N ALA A 527 -21.91 5.31 9.84
CA ALA A 527 -21.44 5.52 11.20
C ALA A 527 -21.60 6.97 11.65
N GLY A 528 -21.13 7.94 10.84
CA GLY A 528 -21.19 9.36 11.15
C GLY A 528 -22.62 9.86 11.35
N PHE A 529 -23.56 9.52 10.44
CA PHE A 529 -24.97 9.89 10.62
C PHE A 529 -25.63 9.18 11.80
N SER A 530 -25.23 7.93 12.11
CA SER A 530 -25.71 7.22 13.29
C SER A 530 -25.29 7.89 14.60
N VAL A 531 -24.06 8.41 14.67
CA VAL A 531 -23.59 9.25 15.79
C VAL A 531 -24.37 10.56 15.83
N LEU A 532 -24.50 11.25 14.70
CA LEU A 532 -25.17 12.55 14.64
C LEU A 532 -26.61 12.52 15.18
N ILE A 533 -27.37 11.47 14.83
CA ILE A 533 -28.76 11.32 15.31
C ILE A 533 -28.88 10.55 16.64
N GLY A 534 -27.75 10.15 17.25
CA GLY A 534 -27.72 9.50 18.57
C GLY A 534 -28.13 8.04 18.60
N ARG A 535 -28.02 7.33 17.46
CA ARG A 535 -28.23 5.87 17.42
C ARG A 535 -27.09 5.11 18.06
N ILE A 536 -25.87 5.61 17.93
CA ILE A 536 -24.65 5.07 18.55
C ILE A 536 -23.83 6.20 19.19
N GLY A 537 -22.98 5.87 20.16
CA GLY A 537 -22.00 6.80 20.74
C GLY A 537 -20.80 7.01 19.84
N ALA A 538 -20.08 8.12 20.00
CA ALA A 538 -18.78 8.37 19.38
C ALA A 538 -17.67 7.91 20.33
N TYR A 539 -16.79 7.03 19.87
CA TYR A 539 -15.74 6.42 20.69
C TYR A 539 -14.34 6.72 20.18
N GLY A 540 -14.21 7.15 18.92
CA GLY A 540 -12.93 7.46 18.29
C GLY A 540 -12.23 8.64 18.96
N LYS A 541 -10.91 8.60 18.95
CA LYS A 541 -10.04 9.70 19.39
C LYS A 541 -9.18 10.16 18.22
N LEU A 542 -9.03 11.48 18.07
CA LEU A 542 -8.19 12.01 17.02
C LEU A 542 -6.74 11.54 17.23
N PRO A 543 -6.10 10.86 16.24
CA PRO A 543 -4.75 10.32 16.39
C PRO A 543 -3.64 11.37 16.20
N PHE A 544 -3.99 12.65 16.27
CA PHE A 544 -3.10 13.81 16.26
C PHE A 544 -3.81 15.02 16.89
N SER A 545 -3.07 16.06 17.27
CA SER A 545 -3.65 17.30 17.82
C SER A 545 -3.96 18.30 16.72
N LEU A 546 -5.16 18.90 16.71
CA LEU A 546 -5.50 19.99 15.79
C LEU A 546 -4.79 21.31 16.17
N ASN A 547 -4.37 21.48 17.41
CA ASN A 547 -3.84 22.74 17.94
C ASN A 547 -2.30 22.83 17.86
N GLU A 548 -1.61 21.71 17.62
CA GLU A 548 -0.15 21.68 17.56
C GLU A 548 0.34 21.81 16.11
N PRO A 549 1.25 22.77 15.82
CA PRO A 549 1.67 23.03 14.44
C PRO A 549 2.59 21.94 13.85
N ARG A 550 3.29 21.17 14.68
CA ARG A 550 4.17 20.05 14.30
C ARG A 550 4.34 19.11 15.48
N TRP A 551 4.79 17.88 15.21
CA TRP A 551 5.25 16.98 16.24
C TRP A 551 6.44 17.65 17.00
N VAL A 552 6.33 17.73 18.29
CA VAL A 552 7.42 18.18 19.19
C VAL A 552 7.90 16.96 19.94
N ASP A 553 9.22 16.72 19.91
CA ASP A 553 9.84 15.60 20.62
C ASP A 553 9.44 15.70 22.12
N PRO A 554 8.79 14.67 22.69
CA PRO A 554 8.62 14.66 24.14
C PRO A 554 10.01 14.57 24.78
N GLN A 555 10.43 15.64 25.49
CA GLN A 555 11.68 15.73 26.22
C GLN A 555 11.80 14.67 27.31
#